data_4dcd0e1d6f6dbc97d9ca83d2ac6b8c88
#
_entry.id   4dcd0e1d6f6dbc97d9ca83d2ac6b8c88
#
_cell.length_a   1.000
_cell.length_b   1.000
_cell.length_c   1.000
_cell.angle_alpha   90.00
_cell.angle_beta   90.00
_cell.angle_gamma   90.00
#
_symmetry.space_group_name_H-M   'P 1'
#
loop_
_entity.id
_entity.type
_entity.pdbx_description
1 polymer ?
#
loop_
_entity_poly.entity_id
_entity_poly.type
_entity_poly.pdbx_seq_one_letter_code
_entity_poly.pdbx_strand_id
1 'polypeptide(L)'
;MIEVEQGYLDSDWVELVKTASQAKNNASCPYSQYQVGAALLCLNGEIVAGANVENAAYGSTICAERSALVAANSRGIREFKRLVVSVVGEIAAPCGACRQVLHEFSSVSGLELEILLHGEAKDTYRLTTISELLPHGFDFR
;
A
#
# COMPACT_ATOMS: atom_id res chain seq x y z
N MET A 1 4.28 -9.01 12.16
CA MET A 1 2.96 -8.97 11.46
C MET A 1 1.95 -9.70 12.30
N ILE A 2 0.86 -9.02 12.65
CA ILE A 2 -0.18 -9.60 13.51
C ILE A 2 -1.55 -9.50 12.84
N GLU A 3 -2.37 -10.54 13.00
CA GLU A 3 -3.78 -10.47 12.62
C GLU A 3 -4.53 -9.55 13.58
N VAL A 4 -5.43 -8.74 13.03
CA VAL A 4 -6.31 -7.87 13.81
C VAL A 4 -7.74 -8.04 13.33
N GLU A 5 -8.67 -7.84 14.26
CA GLU A 5 -10.10 -7.87 13.96
C GLU A 5 -10.57 -6.51 13.45
N GLN A 6 -11.67 -6.49 12.71
CA GLN A 6 -12.23 -5.24 12.21
C GLN A 6 -12.46 -4.21 13.32
N GLY A 7 -12.89 -4.66 14.50
CA GLY A 7 -13.13 -3.77 15.63
C GLY A 7 -11.86 -3.10 16.19
N TYR A 8 -10.69 -3.58 15.85
CA TYR A 8 -9.41 -2.94 16.20
C TYR A 8 -9.18 -1.65 15.42
N LEU A 9 -9.77 -1.52 14.23
CA LEU A 9 -9.47 -0.44 13.29
C LEU A 9 -10.08 0.88 13.78
N ASP A 10 -9.23 1.91 13.93
CA ASP A 10 -9.69 3.26 14.19
C ASP A 10 -10.31 3.89 12.93
N SER A 11 -10.83 5.12 13.06
CA SER A 11 -11.53 5.78 11.96
C SER A 11 -10.63 6.01 10.74
N ASP A 12 -9.34 6.27 10.94
CA ASP A 12 -8.39 6.45 9.83
C ASP A 12 -8.20 5.14 9.08
N TRP A 13 -8.01 4.03 9.79
CA TRP A 13 -7.88 2.73 9.16
C TRP A 13 -9.14 2.35 8.37
N VAL A 14 -10.31 2.58 8.94
CA VAL A 14 -11.59 2.28 8.27
C VAL A 14 -11.71 3.06 6.95
N GLU A 15 -11.39 4.34 6.97
CA GLU A 15 -11.44 5.17 5.75
C GLU A 15 -10.41 4.72 4.72
N LEU A 16 -9.20 4.36 5.16
CA LEU A 16 -8.16 3.86 4.26
C LEU A 16 -8.55 2.53 3.62
N VAL A 17 -9.13 1.62 4.38
CA VAL A 17 -9.61 0.33 3.85
C VAL A 17 -10.68 0.56 2.79
N LYS A 18 -11.64 1.44 3.07
CA LYS A 18 -12.69 1.80 2.13
C LYS A 18 -12.11 2.38 0.84
N THR A 19 -11.17 3.30 0.95
CA THR A 19 -10.53 3.95 -0.20
C THR A 19 -9.73 2.95 -1.04
N ALA A 20 -8.93 2.11 -0.39
CA ALA A 20 -8.14 1.07 -1.07
C ALA A 20 -9.04 0.05 -1.77
N SER A 21 -10.11 -0.38 -1.10
CA SER A 21 -11.07 -1.33 -1.65
C SER A 21 -11.78 -0.77 -2.88
N GLN A 22 -12.14 0.51 -2.87
CA GLN A 22 -12.73 1.18 -4.03
C GLN A 22 -11.72 1.36 -5.16
N ALA A 23 -10.47 1.68 -4.84
CA ALA A 23 -9.41 1.87 -5.84
C ALA A 23 -9.16 0.62 -6.66
N LYS A 24 -9.33 -0.58 -6.09
CA LYS A 24 -9.19 -1.85 -6.82
C LYS A 24 -10.00 -1.88 -8.10
N ASN A 25 -11.17 -1.26 -8.09
CA ASN A 25 -12.07 -1.27 -9.25
C ASN A 25 -11.49 -0.56 -10.47
N ASN A 26 -10.47 0.26 -10.26
CA ASN A 26 -9.77 0.99 -11.32
C ASN A 26 -8.49 0.29 -11.78
N ALA A 27 -8.19 -0.90 -11.25
CA ALA A 27 -7.00 -1.65 -11.65
C ALA A 27 -7.06 -1.99 -13.13
N SER A 28 -5.92 -1.84 -13.81
CA SER A 28 -5.72 -2.29 -15.18
C SER A 28 -4.91 -3.58 -15.14
N CYS A 29 -5.60 -4.71 -15.04
CA CYS A 29 -4.96 -6.01 -14.88
C CYS A 29 -5.52 -7.06 -15.86
N PRO A 30 -5.38 -6.82 -17.19
CA PRO A 30 -5.98 -7.69 -18.20
C PRO A 30 -5.34 -9.09 -18.27
N TYR A 31 -4.13 -9.25 -17.74
CA TYR A 31 -3.40 -10.52 -17.79
C TYR A 31 -3.73 -11.41 -16.60
N SER A 32 -3.56 -10.88 -15.37
CA SER A 32 -3.76 -11.66 -14.14
C SER A 32 -5.20 -11.64 -13.64
N GLN A 33 -5.94 -10.58 -13.96
CA GLN A 33 -7.25 -10.26 -13.38
C GLN A 33 -7.20 -10.15 -11.85
N TYR A 34 -6.00 -9.90 -11.30
CA TYR A 34 -5.78 -9.78 -9.87
C TYR A 34 -5.75 -8.30 -9.48
N GLN A 35 -6.90 -7.82 -9.01
CA GLN A 35 -7.08 -6.41 -8.66
C GLN A 35 -6.49 -6.12 -7.28
N VAL A 36 -5.66 -5.08 -7.21
CA VAL A 36 -5.08 -4.57 -5.98
C VAL A 36 -5.34 -3.08 -5.89
N GLY A 37 -5.76 -2.61 -4.73
CA GLY A 37 -5.90 -1.20 -4.42
C GLY A 37 -5.04 -0.82 -3.24
N ALA A 38 -4.59 0.43 -3.21
CA ALA A 38 -3.84 0.98 -2.10
C ALA A 38 -4.39 2.35 -1.72
N ALA A 39 -4.28 2.68 -0.44
CA ALA A 39 -4.63 3.99 0.07
C ALA A 39 -3.53 4.43 1.03
N LEU A 40 -2.97 5.60 0.78
CA LEU A 40 -1.84 6.16 1.50
C LEU A 40 -2.30 7.37 2.30
N LEU A 41 -2.14 7.32 3.63
CA LEU A 41 -2.44 8.46 4.50
C LEU A 41 -1.19 9.31 4.63
N CYS A 42 -1.28 10.52 4.14
CA CYS A 42 -0.20 11.50 4.20
C CYS A 42 -0.16 12.21 5.56
N LEU A 43 1.00 12.75 5.93
CA LEU A 43 1.15 13.46 7.20
C LEU A 43 0.22 14.66 7.29
N ASN A 44 -0.09 15.31 6.14
CA ASN A 44 -1.01 16.45 6.08
C ASN A 44 -2.50 16.05 6.19
N GLY A 45 -2.80 14.77 6.33
CA GLY A 45 -4.16 14.25 6.46
C GLY A 45 -4.83 13.85 5.15
N GLU A 46 -4.23 14.13 4.00
CA GLU A 46 -4.78 13.70 2.71
C GLU A 46 -4.62 12.20 2.52
N ILE A 47 -5.55 11.60 1.77
CA ILE A 47 -5.48 10.20 1.37
C ILE A 47 -5.28 10.15 -0.15
N VAL A 48 -4.25 9.41 -0.59
CA VAL A 48 -3.95 9.23 -2.01
C VAL A 48 -4.12 7.74 -2.35
N ALA A 49 -4.99 7.48 -3.32
CA ALA A 49 -5.30 6.11 -3.75
C ALA A 49 -4.45 5.69 -4.95
N GLY A 50 -4.28 4.39 -5.10
CA GLY A 50 -3.64 3.79 -6.26
C GLY A 50 -4.20 2.41 -6.55
N ALA A 51 -4.00 1.95 -7.78
CA ALA A 51 -4.39 0.62 -8.23
C ALA A 51 -3.27 0.06 -9.09
N ASN A 52 -3.21 -1.27 -9.23
CA ASN A 52 -2.18 -1.89 -10.06
C ASN A 52 -2.44 -1.67 -11.56
N VAL A 53 -1.35 -1.49 -12.29
CA VAL A 53 -1.36 -1.25 -13.74
C VAL A 53 -0.40 -2.24 -14.38
N GLU A 54 -0.95 -3.27 -15.03
CA GLU A 54 -0.18 -4.28 -15.73
C GLU A 54 0.22 -3.81 -17.12
N ASN A 55 1.28 -4.40 -17.63
CA ASN A 55 1.83 -4.09 -18.94
C ASN A 55 2.17 -5.38 -19.66
N ALA A 56 2.05 -5.38 -20.99
CA ALA A 56 2.51 -6.51 -21.82
C ALA A 56 3.99 -6.80 -21.60
N ALA A 57 4.80 -5.76 -21.39
CA ALA A 57 6.15 -5.89 -20.86
C ALA A 57 6.03 -6.06 -19.33
N TYR A 58 5.92 -7.29 -18.89
CA TYR A 58 5.46 -7.60 -17.52
C TYR A 58 6.32 -6.95 -16.43
N GLY A 59 7.61 -6.80 -16.66
CA GLY A 59 8.52 -6.10 -15.75
C GLY A 59 8.23 -4.61 -15.60
N SER A 60 7.40 -4.02 -16.47
CA SER A 60 6.97 -2.62 -16.39
C SER A 60 5.68 -2.46 -15.61
N THR A 61 5.10 -3.53 -15.09
CA THR A 61 3.90 -3.50 -14.25
C THR A 61 4.16 -2.64 -12.99
N ILE A 62 3.18 -1.80 -12.65
CA ILE A 62 3.25 -0.95 -11.46
C ILE A 62 2.24 -1.45 -10.45
N CYS A 63 2.72 -1.79 -9.26
CA CYS A 63 1.86 -2.24 -8.16
C CYS A 63 1.05 -1.06 -7.59
N ALA A 64 -0.07 -1.35 -6.95
CA ALA A 64 -0.97 -0.34 -6.38
C ALA A 64 -0.26 0.56 -5.38
N GLU A 65 0.62 0.01 -4.56
CA GLU A 65 1.37 0.75 -3.54
C GLU A 65 2.25 1.82 -4.20
N ARG A 66 2.99 1.45 -5.25
CA ARG A 66 3.84 2.41 -5.98
C ARG A 66 3.00 3.41 -6.76
N SER A 67 1.86 2.99 -7.29
CA SER A 67 0.93 3.89 -7.97
C SER A 67 0.46 5.01 -7.04
N ALA A 68 0.03 4.67 -5.82
CA ALA A 68 -0.39 5.65 -4.82
C ALA A 68 0.78 6.57 -4.42
N LEU A 69 1.96 6.00 -4.18
CA LEU A 69 3.12 6.75 -3.72
C LEU A 69 3.62 7.74 -4.78
N VAL A 70 3.73 7.30 -6.04
CA VAL A 70 4.21 8.21 -7.11
C VAL A 70 3.18 9.28 -7.41
N ALA A 71 1.88 8.99 -7.29
CA ALA A 71 0.83 10.00 -7.40
C ALA A 71 0.99 11.08 -6.33
N ALA A 72 1.22 10.69 -5.08
CA ALA A 72 1.46 11.63 -3.98
C ALA A 72 2.73 12.44 -4.23
N ASN A 73 3.82 11.77 -4.62
CA ASN A 73 5.10 12.44 -4.90
C ASN A 73 4.95 13.48 -6.02
N SER A 74 4.18 13.20 -7.05
CA SER A 74 3.92 14.14 -8.15
C SER A 74 3.18 15.40 -7.68
N ARG A 75 2.50 15.32 -6.54
CA ARG A 75 1.83 16.46 -5.89
C ARG A 75 2.71 17.13 -4.84
N GLY A 76 3.97 16.71 -4.69
CA GLY A 76 4.90 17.26 -3.71
C GLY A 76 4.73 16.69 -2.29
N ILE A 77 3.98 15.62 -2.14
CA ILE A 77 3.73 14.99 -0.82
C ILE A 77 4.68 13.80 -0.67
N ARG A 78 5.52 13.83 0.38
CA ARG A 78 6.56 12.82 0.59
C ARG A 78 6.62 12.27 2.00
N GLU A 79 5.68 12.64 2.88
CA GLU A 79 5.62 12.17 4.26
C GLU A 79 4.34 11.40 4.48
N PHE A 80 4.45 10.13 4.86
CA PHE A 80 3.33 9.20 4.95
C PHE A 80 3.31 8.53 6.31
N LYS A 81 2.11 8.31 6.84
CA LYS A 81 1.87 7.70 8.14
C LYS A 81 1.43 6.24 8.03
N ARG A 82 0.49 5.98 7.13
CA ARG A 82 -0.19 4.69 7.04
C ARG A 82 -0.46 4.32 5.59
N LEU A 83 -0.44 3.03 5.32
CA LEU A 83 -0.78 2.46 4.01
C LEU A 83 -1.73 1.30 4.22
N VAL A 84 -2.81 1.24 3.45
CA VAL A 84 -3.63 0.03 3.30
C VAL A 84 -3.39 -0.55 1.92
N VAL A 85 -3.19 -1.86 1.86
CA VAL A 85 -3.17 -2.63 0.60
C VAL A 85 -4.34 -3.59 0.64
N SER A 86 -5.28 -3.45 -0.28
CA SER A 86 -6.47 -4.28 -0.37
C SER A 86 -6.40 -5.13 -1.64
N VAL A 87 -6.56 -6.43 -1.49
CA VAL A 87 -6.51 -7.38 -2.61
C VAL A 87 -7.84 -8.13 -2.74
N VAL A 88 -8.15 -8.54 -3.95
CA VAL A 88 -9.38 -9.27 -4.25
C VAL A 88 -9.40 -10.67 -3.63
N GLY A 89 -8.22 -11.26 -3.41
CA GLY A 89 -8.09 -12.59 -2.83
C GLY A 89 -7.78 -12.59 -1.33
N GLU A 90 -6.98 -13.55 -0.92
CA GLU A 90 -6.45 -13.60 0.43
C GLU A 90 -5.33 -12.57 0.59
N ILE A 91 -5.04 -12.21 1.84
CA ILE A 91 -4.00 -11.24 2.17
C ILE A 91 -2.69 -11.53 1.41
N ALA A 92 -2.15 -10.48 0.81
CA ALA A 92 -0.84 -10.52 0.17
C ALA A 92 0.02 -9.36 0.69
N ALA A 93 1.26 -9.65 1.04
CA ALA A 93 2.23 -8.63 1.41
C ALA A 93 2.78 -7.93 0.16
N PRO A 94 3.20 -6.66 0.26
CA PRO A 94 3.84 -5.96 -0.84
C PRO A 94 5.06 -6.72 -1.38
N CYS A 95 5.26 -6.68 -2.69
CA CYS A 95 6.43 -7.29 -3.32
C CYS A 95 7.74 -6.58 -2.90
N GLY A 96 8.88 -7.21 -3.17
CA GLY A 96 10.18 -6.66 -2.78
C GLY A 96 10.44 -5.27 -3.35
N ALA A 97 10.08 -5.02 -4.61
CA ALA A 97 10.25 -3.71 -5.23
C ALA A 97 9.43 -2.64 -4.51
N CYS A 98 8.18 -2.93 -4.16
CA CYS A 98 7.34 -2.01 -3.40
C CYS A 98 7.90 -1.76 -2.00
N ARG A 99 8.41 -2.79 -1.34
CA ARG A 99 9.02 -2.63 -0.02
C ARG A 99 10.20 -1.67 -0.06
N GLN A 100 11.06 -1.79 -1.06
CA GLN A 100 12.22 -0.89 -1.21
C GLN A 100 11.77 0.55 -1.45
N VAL A 101 10.76 0.76 -2.32
CA VAL A 101 10.25 2.10 -2.60
C VAL A 101 9.61 2.72 -1.36
N LEU A 102 8.80 1.95 -0.62
CA LEU A 102 8.19 2.41 0.62
C LEU A 102 9.25 2.72 1.69
N HIS A 103 10.28 1.87 1.77
CA HIS A 103 11.41 2.07 2.68
C HIS A 103 12.13 3.39 2.41
N GLU A 104 12.36 3.75 1.15
CA GLU A 104 13.04 4.99 0.80
C GLU A 104 12.34 6.20 1.44
N PHE A 105 11.03 6.31 1.26
CA PHE A 105 10.27 7.45 1.80
C PHE A 105 10.18 7.44 3.33
N SER A 106 10.04 6.26 3.93
CA SER A 106 10.05 6.12 5.38
C SER A 106 11.40 6.51 5.97
N SER A 107 12.48 6.05 5.36
CA SER A 107 13.85 6.34 5.80
C SER A 107 14.19 7.82 5.67
N VAL A 108 13.88 8.44 4.53
CA VAL A 108 14.19 9.85 4.28
C VAL A 108 13.39 10.78 5.21
N SER A 109 12.10 10.48 5.42
CA SER A 109 11.25 11.30 6.30
C SER A 109 11.50 11.06 7.79
N GLY A 110 12.08 9.91 8.15
CA GLY A 110 12.21 9.48 9.54
C GLY A 110 10.90 9.01 10.16
N LEU A 111 9.87 8.81 9.35
CA LEU A 111 8.55 8.35 9.81
C LEU A 111 8.38 6.86 9.51
N GLU A 112 8.14 6.05 10.55
CA GLU A 112 7.78 4.65 10.35
C GLU A 112 6.43 4.57 9.64
N LEU A 113 6.37 3.78 8.58
CA LEU A 113 5.14 3.57 7.84
C LEU A 113 4.41 2.34 8.40
N GLU A 114 3.23 2.57 8.98
CA GLU A 114 2.34 1.49 9.39
C GLU A 114 1.57 0.98 8.18
N ILE A 115 1.46 -0.34 8.05
CA ILE A 115 0.85 -0.98 6.88
C ILE A 115 -0.22 -1.96 7.35
N LEU A 116 -1.42 -1.80 6.81
CA LEU A 116 -2.52 -2.73 7.02
C LEU A 116 -2.80 -3.49 5.72
N LEU A 117 -2.72 -4.80 5.78
CA LEU A 117 -3.02 -5.67 4.65
C LEU A 117 -4.45 -6.18 4.80
N HIS A 118 -5.24 -6.04 3.73
CA HIS A 118 -6.65 -6.45 3.70
C HIS A 118 -6.87 -7.44 2.57
N GLY A 119 -7.41 -8.61 2.89
CA GLY A 119 -7.83 -9.63 1.94
C GLY A 119 -9.35 -9.67 1.86
N GLU A 120 -9.92 -9.30 0.71
CA GLU A 120 -11.37 -9.18 0.53
C GLU A 120 -12.08 -10.55 0.61
N ALA A 121 -11.42 -11.61 0.12
CA ALA A 121 -12.05 -12.94 0.05
C ALA A 121 -12.56 -13.46 1.39
N LYS A 122 -11.84 -13.17 2.48
CA LYS A 122 -12.24 -13.59 3.84
C LYS A 122 -12.40 -12.40 4.79
N ASP A 123 -12.30 -11.18 4.25
CA ASP A 123 -12.36 -9.93 5.02
C ASP A 123 -11.41 -9.96 6.22
N THR A 124 -10.16 -10.30 5.96
CA THR A 124 -9.11 -10.45 6.97
C THR A 124 -8.15 -9.28 6.93
N TYR A 125 -7.52 -9.00 8.09
CA TYR A 125 -6.62 -7.86 8.26
C TYR A 125 -5.34 -8.29 8.96
N ARG A 126 -4.19 -7.79 8.49
CA ARG A 126 -2.91 -7.94 9.19
C ARG A 126 -2.18 -6.61 9.26
N LEU A 127 -1.71 -6.30 10.45
CA LEU A 127 -0.97 -5.07 10.72
C LEU A 127 0.53 -5.36 10.75
N THR A 128 1.30 -4.51 10.08
CA THR A 128 2.75 -4.60 10.03
C THR A 128 3.35 -3.20 9.86
N THR A 129 4.65 -3.11 9.69
CA THR A 129 5.37 -1.88 9.40
C THR A 129 6.36 -2.12 8.28
N ILE A 130 6.85 -1.04 7.66
CA ILE A 130 7.87 -1.19 6.61
C ILE A 130 9.18 -1.74 7.17
N SER A 131 9.56 -1.37 8.39
CA SER A 131 10.76 -1.92 9.03
C SER A 131 10.66 -3.43 9.24
N GLU A 132 9.47 -3.93 9.54
CA GLU A 132 9.23 -5.36 9.69
C GLU A 132 9.26 -6.08 8.34
N LEU A 133 8.70 -5.45 7.30
CA LEU A 133 8.66 -6.05 5.95
C LEU A 133 9.99 -6.01 5.23
N LEU A 134 10.86 -5.05 5.56
CA LEU A 134 12.18 -4.92 4.94
C LEU A 134 13.23 -4.56 6.01
N PRO A 135 13.62 -5.54 6.85
CA PRO A 135 14.71 -5.32 7.80
C PRO A 135 16.00 -5.00 7.04
N HIS A 136 16.75 -4.02 7.54
CA HIS A 136 18.02 -3.62 6.91
C HIS A 136 17.86 -3.23 5.44
N GLY A 137 16.81 -2.47 5.13
CA GLY A 137 16.57 -1.97 3.77
C GLY A 137 17.75 -1.13 3.26
N PHE A 138 17.90 -1.10 1.95
CA PHE A 138 18.99 -0.36 1.34
C PHE A 138 18.78 1.15 1.43
N ASP A 139 19.78 1.88 1.92
CA ASP A 139 19.86 3.33 1.91
C ASP A 139 21.10 3.76 1.13
N PHE A 140 20.91 4.70 0.22
CA PHE A 140 22.00 5.15 -0.64
C PHE A 140 22.96 6.14 0.06
N ARG A 141 22.49 6.84 1.06
CA ARG A 141 23.27 7.85 1.81
C ARG A 141 24.06 7.30 2.96
#